data_929ec0e51249ee287b3e601af1a81a63
#
_entry.id   929ec0e51249ee287b3e601af1a81a63
#
_cell.length_a   1.000
_cell.length_b   1.000
_cell.length_c   1.000
_cell.angle_alpha   90.00
_cell.angle_beta   90.00
_cell.angle_gamma   90.00
#
_symmetry.space_group_name_H-M   'P 1'
#
loop_
_entity.id
_entity.type
_entity.pdbx_description
1 polymer ?
#
loop_
_entity_poly.entity_id
_entity_poly.type
_entity_poly.pdbx_seq_one_letter_code
_entity_poly.pdbx_strand_id
1 'polypeptide(L)'
;MVTAELASILPHPRTDVSAWHGRPGAVVRLTPPGVRTDTLTFDTTFADARGGGTIVTDRVTGRGRRLDAVLAFRARQRRDDLALWTRLGAAPVHVVVTGASGLIGRQVCALLTTGGHTVTRLVRRAPGAGEALWDPAAHTLDADALAGADAVVHLAGATIAGRFTPEHKREILASRLDGTTTLAGALTSEGMPRTLIQASAIGLYGPRRPGELLTEDAAPGAGFLADVVRQWEDAAAPAVADGVRTVFLRTGIVLSAGGGALEPQLRLFALGAGGRLTAADSWMSWIGLDDLARAYVHALFAPGLKGPVNAVSPNPVTASEFARTLGHVLRRPALLPTPAFGPALILGREGASELVATDQRVSPGRLTASGFVFAQPSLADALAHAVVRRKRN
;
A
#
# COMPACT_ATOMS: atom_id res chain seq x y z
N MET A 1 1.02 12.59 32.56
CA MET A 1 0.38 12.68 31.22
C MET A 1 0.90 13.93 30.56
N VAL A 2 1.14 13.87 29.26
CA VAL A 2 1.55 15.04 28.46
C VAL A 2 0.44 15.31 27.47
N THR A 3 0.14 16.58 27.19
CA THR A 3 -0.84 16.99 26.19
C THR A 3 -0.12 17.77 25.10
N ALA A 4 -0.45 17.50 23.86
CA ALA A 4 -0.04 18.28 22.70
C ALA A 4 -1.27 18.64 21.86
N GLU A 5 -1.21 19.78 21.19
CA GLU A 5 -2.30 20.30 20.35
C GLU A 5 -1.75 20.82 19.03
N LEU A 6 -2.49 20.59 17.95
CA LEU A 6 -2.17 21.12 16.63
C LEU A 6 -3.45 21.59 15.94
N ALA A 7 -3.51 22.85 15.57
CA ALA A 7 -4.52 23.39 14.66
C ALA A 7 -4.01 23.34 13.21
N SER A 8 -4.87 22.95 12.29
CA SER A 8 -4.60 22.95 10.85
C SER A 8 -5.78 23.52 10.08
N ILE A 9 -5.50 24.29 9.04
CA ILE A 9 -6.54 24.84 8.15
C ILE A 9 -6.61 23.97 6.90
N LEU A 10 -7.82 23.52 6.57
CA LEU A 10 -8.11 22.74 5.38
C LEU A 10 -8.99 23.54 4.43
N PRO A 11 -8.73 23.55 3.13
CA PRO A 11 -9.51 24.30 2.14
C PRO A 11 -10.88 23.66 1.83
N HIS A 12 -11.45 22.90 2.75
CA HIS A 12 -12.69 22.16 2.59
C HIS A 12 -13.75 22.69 3.57
N PRO A 13 -15.05 22.64 3.21
CA PRO A 13 -16.14 23.00 4.10
C PRO A 13 -16.12 22.15 5.39
N ARG A 14 -16.56 22.74 6.49
CA ARG A 14 -16.61 22.05 7.79
C ARG A 14 -17.41 20.74 7.74
N THR A 15 -18.51 20.72 7.01
CA THR A 15 -19.37 19.55 6.84
C THR A 15 -18.65 18.39 6.17
N ASP A 16 -17.82 18.68 5.13
CA ASP A 16 -17.04 17.66 4.44
C ASP A 16 -15.98 17.05 5.34
N VAL A 17 -15.26 17.91 6.09
CA VAL A 17 -14.18 17.50 6.98
C VAL A 17 -14.72 16.71 8.17
N SER A 18 -15.80 17.16 8.79
CA SER A 18 -16.43 16.47 9.92
C SER A 18 -17.08 15.16 9.49
N ALA A 19 -17.73 15.12 8.33
CA ALA A 19 -18.28 13.89 7.76
C ALA A 19 -17.20 12.86 7.46
N TRP A 20 -16.07 13.27 6.87
CA TRP A 20 -14.91 12.41 6.64
C TRP A 20 -14.40 11.82 7.96
N HIS A 21 -14.23 12.65 8.98
CA HIS A 21 -13.69 12.26 10.28
C HIS A 21 -14.61 11.31 11.04
N GLY A 22 -15.92 11.43 10.88
CA GLY A 22 -16.93 10.57 11.52
C GLY A 22 -17.04 9.17 10.92
N ARG A 23 -16.44 8.91 9.75
CA ARG A 23 -16.53 7.60 9.08
C ARG A 23 -15.57 6.58 9.73
N PRO A 24 -15.96 5.28 9.80
CA PRO A 24 -15.14 4.25 10.46
C PRO A 24 -13.69 4.15 9.93
N GLY A 25 -13.48 4.41 8.65
CA GLY A 25 -12.15 4.41 8.03
C GLY A 25 -11.20 5.48 8.58
N ALA A 26 -11.72 6.59 9.13
CA ALA A 26 -10.90 7.68 9.65
C ALA A 26 -10.01 7.23 10.81
N VAL A 27 -10.47 6.33 11.66
CA VAL A 27 -9.66 5.78 12.76
C VAL A 27 -8.42 5.09 12.21
N VAL A 28 -8.55 4.24 11.19
CA VAL A 28 -7.42 3.54 10.56
C VAL A 28 -6.50 4.53 9.86
N ARG A 29 -7.06 5.48 9.10
CA ARG A 29 -6.27 6.48 8.36
C ARG A 29 -5.50 7.44 9.28
N LEU A 30 -6.06 7.80 10.43
CA LEU A 30 -5.44 8.70 11.40
C LEU A 30 -4.56 7.98 12.44
N THR A 31 -4.45 6.65 12.36
CA THR A 31 -3.59 5.86 13.25
C THR A 31 -2.25 5.60 12.57
N PRO A 32 -1.15 6.17 13.07
CA PRO A 32 0.16 5.96 12.46
C PRO A 32 0.57 4.49 12.49
N PRO A 33 1.08 3.93 11.38
CA PRO A 33 1.56 2.56 11.34
C PRO A 33 2.67 2.29 12.37
N GLY A 34 2.57 1.18 13.11
CA GLY A 34 3.56 0.79 14.11
C GLY A 34 3.58 1.64 15.39
N VAL A 35 2.66 2.60 15.55
CA VAL A 35 2.48 3.36 16.79
C VAL A 35 1.34 2.76 17.61
N ARG A 36 1.61 2.46 18.87
CA ARG A 36 0.57 2.08 19.82
C ARG A 36 -0.20 3.32 20.25
N THR A 37 -1.48 3.34 19.94
CA THR A 37 -2.39 4.46 20.25
C THR A 37 -3.38 4.14 21.37
N ASP A 38 -3.34 2.93 21.91
CA ASP A 38 -4.18 2.44 23.01
C ASP A 38 -4.03 3.25 24.32
N THR A 39 -2.91 3.96 24.46
CA THR A 39 -2.62 4.84 25.61
C THR A 39 -2.80 6.33 25.30
N LEU A 40 -3.34 6.66 24.13
CA LEU A 40 -3.53 8.03 23.67
C LEU A 40 -5.03 8.35 23.58
N THR A 41 -5.42 9.49 24.10
CA THR A 41 -6.75 10.07 23.93
C THR A 41 -6.66 11.19 22.92
N PHE A 42 -7.57 11.18 21.93
CA PHE A 42 -7.64 12.21 20.89
C PHE A 42 -8.98 12.94 20.98
N ASP A 43 -8.91 14.26 21.05
CA ASP A 43 -10.05 15.16 20.91
C ASP A 43 -9.87 15.96 19.62
N THR A 44 -10.88 15.99 18.78
CA THR A 44 -10.86 16.72 17.51
C THR A 44 -12.03 17.68 17.44
N THR A 45 -11.76 18.97 17.23
CA THR A 45 -12.79 19.99 17.06
C THR A 45 -12.71 20.65 15.69
N PHE A 46 -13.83 21.15 15.21
CA PHE A 46 -13.97 21.78 13.90
C PHE A 46 -14.58 23.17 14.05
N ALA A 47 -14.01 24.15 13.36
CA ALA A 47 -14.53 25.50 13.30
C ALA A 47 -14.37 26.06 11.87
N ASP A 48 -15.17 27.05 11.51
CA ASP A 48 -15.06 27.73 10.24
C ASP A 48 -13.82 28.62 10.21
N ALA A 49 -13.06 28.56 9.11
CA ALA A 49 -11.90 29.42 8.89
C ALA A 49 -12.34 30.75 8.26
N ARG A 50 -11.74 31.87 8.73
CA ARG A 50 -11.91 33.16 8.09
C ARG A 50 -11.38 33.09 6.64
N GLY A 51 -12.22 33.36 5.65
CA GLY A 51 -11.86 33.25 4.25
C GLY A 51 -12.21 31.91 3.58
N GLY A 52 -12.94 31.07 4.29
CA GLY A 52 -13.40 29.74 3.82
C GLY A 52 -12.51 28.59 4.30
N GLY A 53 -13.09 27.39 4.26
CA GLY A 53 -12.43 26.16 4.75
C GLY A 53 -12.73 25.85 6.23
N THR A 54 -12.02 24.86 6.76
CA THR A 54 -12.23 24.38 8.13
C THR A 54 -10.95 24.42 8.94
N ILE A 55 -11.02 24.99 10.14
CA ILE A 55 -9.98 24.84 11.17
C ILE A 55 -10.26 23.52 11.89
N VAL A 56 -9.29 22.62 11.84
CA VAL A 56 -9.31 21.36 12.61
C VAL A 56 -8.27 21.45 13.70
N THR A 57 -8.70 21.32 14.95
CA THR A 57 -7.82 21.28 16.11
C THR A 57 -7.82 19.88 16.68
N ASP A 58 -6.70 19.18 16.53
CA ASP A 58 -6.45 17.89 17.19
C ASP A 58 -5.68 18.12 18.49
N ARG A 59 -6.21 17.60 19.59
CA ARG A 59 -5.54 17.52 20.88
C ARG A 59 -5.27 16.07 21.22
N VAL A 60 -4.05 15.73 21.60
CA VAL A 60 -3.69 14.39 22.07
C VAL A 60 -3.18 14.43 23.49
N THR A 61 -3.70 13.55 24.32
CA THR A 61 -3.27 13.39 25.72
C THR A 61 -2.82 11.94 25.93
N GLY A 62 -1.67 11.75 26.61
CA GLY A 62 -1.20 10.40 26.89
C GLY A 62 0.25 10.34 27.36
N ARG A 63 0.83 9.12 27.36
CA ARG A 63 2.23 8.89 27.69
C ARG A 63 3.01 8.71 26.39
N GLY A 64 3.98 9.61 26.11
CA GLY A 64 4.81 9.48 24.91
C GLY A 64 5.63 10.74 24.63
N ARG A 65 6.78 10.55 23.95
CA ARG A 65 7.71 11.66 23.60
C ARG A 65 7.50 12.19 22.18
N ARG A 66 6.45 11.75 21.45
CA ARG A 66 6.25 12.07 20.02
C ARG A 66 4.84 12.51 19.69
N LEU A 67 4.13 13.09 20.63
CA LEU A 67 2.74 13.52 20.43
C LEU A 67 2.63 14.52 19.27
N ASP A 68 3.55 15.48 19.14
CA ASP A 68 3.59 16.42 18.01
C ASP A 68 3.74 15.73 16.65
N ALA A 69 4.54 14.65 16.58
CA ALA A 69 4.72 13.91 15.34
C ALA A 69 3.46 13.11 14.96
N VAL A 70 2.75 12.57 15.95
CA VAL A 70 1.46 11.91 15.76
C VAL A 70 0.42 12.90 15.24
N LEU A 71 0.33 14.09 15.84
CA LEU A 71 -0.57 15.15 15.38
C LEU A 71 -0.22 15.62 13.97
N ALA A 72 1.06 15.82 13.68
CA ALA A 72 1.51 16.17 12.34
C ALA A 72 1.21 15.08 11.29
N PHE A 73 1.28 13.80 11.67
CA PHE A 73 0.84 12.68 10.82
C PHE A 73 -0.66 12.79 10.53
N ARG A 74 -1.50 12.93 11.56
CA ARG A 74 -2.96 13.03 11.42
C ARG A 74 -3.37 14.19 10.51
N ALA A 75 -2.77 15.36 10.72
CA ALA A 75 -3.06 16.55 9.92
C ALA A 75 -2.69 16.34 8.43
N ARG A 76 -1.50 15.79 8.14
CA ARG A 76 -1.10 15.47 6.76
C ARG A 76 -2.03 14.44 6.15
N GLN A 77 -2.28 13.34 6.85
CA GLN A 77 -3.11 12.24 6.35
C GLN A 77 -4.50 12.72 5.95
N ARG A 78 -5.15 13.49 6.81
CA ARG A 78 -6.47 14.09 6.56
C ARG A 78 -6.45 15.00 5.34
N ARG A 79 -5.47 15.90 5.27
CA ARG A 79 -5.31 16.82 4.14
C ARG A 79 -5.15 16.08 2.82
N ASP A 80 -4.26 15.09 2.79
CA ASP A 80 -3.91 14.39 1.57
C ASP A 80 -5.05 13.48 1.09
N ASP A 81 -5.80 12.86 2.00
CA ASP A 81 -6.99 12.06 1.69
C ASP A 81 -8.15 12.92 1.18
N LEU A 82 -8.42 14.05 1.83
CA LEU A 82 -9.44 15.00 1.36
C LEU A 82 -9.08 15.58 -0.02
N ALA A 83 -7.80 15.91 -0.24
CA ALA A 83 -7.34 16.39 -1.53
C ALA A 83 -7.48 15.32 -2.65
N LEU A 84 -7.29 14.04 -2.33
CA LEU A 84 -7.60 12.96 -3.26
C LEU A 84 -9.08 12.95 -3.65
N TRP A 85 -9.98 12.94 -2.66
CA TRP A 85 -11.41 12.87 -2.90
C TRP A 85 -11.94 14.08 -3.67
N THR A 86 -11.43 15.28 -3.37
CA THR A 86 -11.76 16.49 -4.13
C THR A 86 -11.35 16.39 -5.60
N ARG A 87 -10.14 15.84 -5.89
CA ARG A 87 -9.69 15.64 -7.27
C ARG A 87 -10.50 14.59 -8.01
N LEU A 88 -10.87 13.51 -7.33
CA LEU A 88 -11.63 12.43 -7.97
C LEU A 88 -13.07 12.84 -8.27
N GLY A 89 -13.69 13.66 -7.41
CA GLY A 89 -15.07 14.10 -7.59
C GLY A 89 -16.07 12.96 -7.79
N ALA A 90 -15.73 11.77 -7.28
CA ALA A 90 -16.42 10.52 -7.60
C ALA A 90 -17.72 10.37 -6.79
N ALA A 91 -18.77 9.91 -7.45
CA ALA A 91 -19.98 9.46 -6.78
C ALA A 91 -19.67 8.21 -5.91
N PRO A 92 -20.45 7.98 -4.83
CA PRO A 92 -20.34 6.76 -4.04
C PRO A 92 -20.48 5.51 -4.90
N VAL A 93 -19.59 4.54 -4.69
CA VAL A 93 -19.61 3.23 -5.36
C VAL A 93 -19.52 2.11 -4.32
N HIS A 94 -19.94 0.92 -4.71
CA HIS A 94 -19.77 -0.31 -3.93
C HIS A 94 -18.56 -1.10 -4.45
N VAL A 95 -17.59 -1.36 -3.56
CA VAL A 95 -16.34 -2.04 -3.90
C VAL A 95 -16.19 -3.32 -3.08
N VAL A 96 -15.98 -4.43 -3.76
CA VAL A 96 -15.64 -5.71 -3.10
C VAL A 96 -14.12 -5.82 -2.97
N VAL A 97 -13.63 -6.13 -1.77
CA VAL A 97 -12.19 -6.18 -1.48
C VAL A 97 -11.79 -7.53 -0.91
N THR A 98 -10.82 -8.20 -1.54
CA THR A 98 -10.14 -9.35 -0.95
C THR A 98 -8.85 -8.93 -0.26
N GLY A 99 -8.36 -9.72 0.70
CA GLY A 99 -7.15 -9.36 1.44
C GLY A 99 -7.29 -8.08 2.30
N ALA A 100 -8.52 -7.72 2.64
CA ALA A 100 -8.88 -6.50 3.38
C ALA A 100 -8.23 -6.39 4.77
N SER A 101 -7.84 -7.50 5.39
CA SER A 101 -7.14 -7.52 6.70
C SER A 101 -5.63 -7.31 6.60
N GLY A 102 -5.05 -7.39 5.38
CA GLY A 102 -3.62 -7.19 5.14
C GLY A 102 -3.17 -5.74 5.28
N LEU A 103 -1.85 -5.53 5.22
CA LEU A 103 -1.23 -4.21 5.38
C LEU A 103 -1.82 -3.16 4.41
N ILE A 104 -1.90 -3.50 3.13
CA ILE A 104 -2.42 -2.61 2.08
C ILE A 104 -3.96 -2.57 2.14
N GLY A 105 -4.61 -3.75 2.26
CA GLY A 105 -6.07 -3.87 2.22
C GLY A 105 -6.78 -3.06 3.29
N ARG A 106 -6.25 -3.02 4.50
CA ARG A 106 -6.78 -2.18 5.59
C ARG A 106 -6.78 -0.69 5.22
N GLN A 107 -5.72 -0.22 4.57
CA GLN A 107 -5.61 1.19 4.18
C GLN A 107 -6.53 1.51 2.98
N VAL A 108 -6.63 0.61 2.01
CA VAL A 108 -7.56 0.76 0.88
C VAL A 108 -9.01 0.78 1.35
N CYS A 109 -9.43 -0.19 2.19
CA CYS A 109 -10.78 -0.21 2.76
C CYS A 109 -11.07 1.06 3.56
N ALA A 110 -10.13 1.49 4.40
CA ALA A 110 -10.28 2.69 5.21
C ALA A 110 -10.37 3.96 4.34
N LEU A 111 -9.56 4.05 3.27
CA LEU A 111 -9.61 5.18 2.35
C LEU A 111 -10.94 5.20 1.58
N LEU A 112 -11.42 4.08 1.06
CA LEU A 112 -12.73 3.97 0.42
C LEU A 112 -13.88 4.40 1.35
N THR A 113 -13.91 3.86 2.58
CA THR A 113 -14.98 4.22 3.53
C THR A 113 -14.93 5.68 3.94
N THR A 114 -13.76 6.29 4.10
CA THR A 114 -13.65 7.75 4.35
C THR A 114 -14.09 8.58 3.14
N GLY A 115 -13.96 8.04 1.91
CA GLY A 115 -14.52 8.62 0.69
C GLY A 115 -16.05 8.53 0.60
N GLY A 116 -16.71 7.75 1.45
CA GLY A 116 -18.17 7.55 1.41
C GLY A 116 -18.61 6.37 0.54
N HIS A 117 -17.65 5.52 0.14
CA HIS A 117 -17.93 4.33 -0.63
C HIS A 117 -18.31 3.15 0.27
N THR A 118 -19.15 2.26 -0.23
CA THR A 118 -19.47 1.00 0.44
C THR A 118 -18.39 -0.04 0.15
N VAL A 119 -17.98 -0.80 1.17
CA VAL A 119 -16.97 -1.84 1.04
C VAL A 119 -17.50 -3.16 1.58
N THR A 120 -17.56 -4.19 0.73
CA THR A 120 -17.76 -5.59 1.13
C THR A 120 -16.41 -6.30 1.12
N ARG A 121 -16.06 -6.95 2.24
CA ARG A 121 -14.79 -7.65 2.40
C ARG A 121 -15.00 -9.15 2.22
N LEU A 122 -14.30 -9.75 1.24
CA LEU A 122 -14.30 -11.20 1.10
C LEU A 122 -13.37 -11.83 2.13
N VAL A 123 -13.91 -12.74 2.92
CA VAL A 123 -13.20 -13.41 4.03
C VAL A 123 -13.32 -14.93 3.92
N ARG A 124 -12.30 -15.66 4.42
CA ARG A 124 -12.25 -17.13 4.42
C ARG A 124 -12.81 -17.77 5.70
N ARG A 125 -13.26 -16.97 6.63
CA ARG A 125 -13.92 -17.35 7.89
C ARG A 125 -15.40 -16.99 7.85
N ALA A 126 -16.15 -17.39 8.85
CA ALA A 126 -17.53 -16.95 8.98
C ALA A 126 -17.62 -15.40 8.87
N PRO A 127 -18.45 -14.88 7.93
CA PRO A 127 -18.54 -13.46 7.65
C PRO A 127 -19.31 -12.71 8.76
N GLY A 128 -18.86 -11.50 9.05
CA GLY A 128 -19.55 -10.52 9.87
C GLY A 128 -20.25 -9.45 9.02
N ALA A 129 -20.71 -8.38 9.65
CA ALA A 129 -21.32 -7.26 8.94
C ALA A 129 -20.35 -6.63 7.93
N GLY A 130 -20.80 -6.44 6.68
CA GLY A 130 -19.99 -5.94 5.57
C GLY A 130 -18.91 -6.91 5.10
N GLU A 131 -19.12 -8.20 5.33
CA GLU A 131 -18.25 -9.28 4.87
C GLU A 131 -19.06 -10.35 4.14
N ALA A 132 -18.43 -11.05 3.21
CA ALA A 132 -18.99 -12.20 2.52
C ALA A 132 -17.96 -13.34 2.47
N LEU A 133 -18.44 -14.56 2.38
CA LEU A 133 -17.60 -15.75 2.36
C LEU A 133 -17.04 -16.00 0.97
N TRP A 134 -15.77 -16.40 0.92
CA TRP A 134 -15.17 -17.01 -0.25
C TRP A 134 -14.12 -18.04 0.16
N ASP A 135 -13.96 -19.07 -0.66
CA ASP A 135 -12.89 -20.06 -0.54
C ASP A 135 -12.18 -20.21 -1.88
N PRO A 136 -11.04 -19.51 -2.08
CA PRO A 136 -10.31 -19.60 -3.33
C PRO A 136 -9.73 -20.99 -3.60
N ALA A 137 -9.40 -21.77 -2.57
CA ALA A 137 -8.88 -23.13 -2.78
C ALA A 137 -9.95 -24.11 -3.29
N ALA A 138 -11.21 -23.87 -2.92
CA ALA A 138 -12.36 -24.62 -3.44
C ALA A 138 -12.98 -23.94 -4.68
N HIS A 139 -12.43 -22.84 -5.17
CA HIS A 139 -12.97 -22.00 -6.25
C HIS A 139 -14.43 -21.59 -6.01
N THR A 140 -14.79 -21.31 -4.76
CA THR A 140 -16.14 -20.88 -4.39
C THR A 140 -16.16 -19.43 -3.89
N LEU A 141 -17.21 -18.73 -4.29
CA LEU A 141 -17.47 -17.34 -3.93
C LEU A 141 -18.98 -17.16 -3.81
N ASP A 142 -19.40 -16.47 -2.77
CA ASP A 142 -20.77 -16.00 -2.65
C ASP A 142 -21.06 -14.99 -3.78
N ALA A 143 -21.83 -15.41 -4.78
CA ALA A 143 -22.14 -14.61 -5.96
C ALA A 143 -22.91 -13.33 -5.58
N ASP A 144 -23.74 -13.36 -4.52
CA ASP A 144 -24.49 -12.20 -4.05
C ASP A 144 -23.54 -11.10 -3.53
N ALA A 145 -22.33 -11.47 -3.13
CA ALA A 145 -21.31 -10.50 -2.70
C ALA A 145 -20.81 -9.62 -3.84
N LEU A 146 -20.86 -10.11 -5.09
CA LEU A 146 -20.47 -9.34 -6.28
C LEU A 146 -21.65 -8.64 -6.94
N ALA A 147 -22.86 -9.14 -6.73
CA ALA A 147 -24.06 -8.58 -7.33
C ALA A 147 -24.27 -7.12 -6.86
N GLY A 148 -24.43 -6.20 -7.82
CA GLY A 148 -24.59 -4.77 -7.53
C GLY A 148 -23.33 -4.04 -7.05
N ALA A 149 -22.16 -4.69 -7.05
CA ALA A 149 -20.90 -4.01 -6.85
C ALA A 149 -20.42 -3.36 -8.16
N ASP A 150 -19.72 -2.23 -8.04
CA ASP A 150 -19.17 -1.50 -9.19
C ASP A 150 -17.78 -2.02 -9.58
N ALA A 151 -17.03 -2.55 -8.61
CA ALA A 151 -15.66 -3.00 -8.83
C ALA A 151 -15.19 -4.00 -7.77
N VAL A 152 -14.12 -4.73 -8.15
CA VAL A 152 -13.36 -5.60 -7.24
C VAL A 152 -11.93 -5.09 -7.10
N VAL A 153 -11.45 -5.01 -5.85
CA VAL A 153 -10.03 -4.81 -5.52
C VAL A 153 -9.46 -6.11 -4.95
N HIS A 154 -8.58 -6.75 -5.69
CA HIS A 154 -8.00 -8.04 -5.33
C HIS A 154 -6.60 -7.90 -4.75
N LEU A 155 -6.48 -8.07 -3.42
CA LEU A 155 -5.23 -7.94 -2.65
C LEU A 155 -4.85 -9.23 -1.92
N ALA A 156 -5.64 -10.30 -2.04
CA ALA A 156 -5.37 -11.55 -1.34
C ALA A 156 -4.17 -12.29 -1.96
N GLY A 157 -3.39 -12.89 -1.09
CA GLY A 157 -2.24 -13.72 -1.43
C GLY A 157 -1.44 -14.07 -0.18
N ALA A 158 -0.83 -15.25 -0.15
CA ALA A 158 0.06 -15.64 0.94
C ALA A 158 1.30 -14.72 0.99
N THR A 159 1.85 -14.55 2.20
CA THR A 159 3.08 -13.77 2.38
C THR A 159 4.24 -14.37 1.60
N ILE A 160 5.05 -13.51 0.99
CA ILE A 160 6.31 -13.92 0.35
C ILE A 160 7.49 -13.93 1.34
N ALA A 161 7.28 -13.38 2.55
CA ALA A 161 8.31 -13.34 3.57
C ALA A 161 8.50 -14.73 4.21
N GLY A 162 9.71 -15.25 4.16
CA GLY A 162 10.06 -16.56 4.70
C GLY A 162 11.07 -17.28 3.82
N ARG A 163 11.48 -18.49 4.24
CA ARG A 163 12.36 -19.34 3.44
C ARG A 163 11.58 -19.89 2.25
N PHE A 164 12.16 -19.86 1.07
CA PHE A 164 11.58 -20.41 -0.14
C PHE A 164 11.73 -21.94 -0.19
N THR A 165 11.07 -22.63 0.79
CA THR A 165 10.92 -24.06 0.72
C THR A 165 9.96 -24.44 -0.41
N PRO A 166 10.00 -25.69 -0.91
CA PRO A 166 9.04 -26.13 -1.92
C PRO A 166 7.57 -25.91 -1.52
N GLU A 167 7.24 -26.12 -0.25
CA GLU A 167 5.89 -25.92 0.31
C GLU A 167 5.50 -24.45 0.27
N HIS A 168 6.37 -23.56 0.78
CA HIS A 168 6.10 -22.13 0.79
C HIS A 168 6.00 -21.54 -0.62
N LYS A 169 6.85 -22.00 -1.56
CA LYS A 169 6.75 -21.60 -2.97
C LYS A 169 5.43 -22.03 -3.60
N ARG A 170 4.95 -23.25 -3.30
CA ARG A 170 3.63 -23.72 -3.76
C ARG A 170 2.50 -22.86 -3.17
N GLU A 171 2.56 -22.56 -1.87
CA GLU A 171 1.57 -21.71 -1.21
C GLU A 171 1.54 -20.29 -1.81
N ILE A 172 2.71 -19.69 -2.06
CA ILE A 172 2.82 -18.37 -2.70
C ILE A 172 2.13 -18.39 -4.06
N LEU A 173 2.38 -19.38 -4.89
CA LEU A 173 1.81 -19.49 -6.22
C LEU A 173 0.31 -19.82 -6.15
N ALA A 174 -0.08 -20.89 -5.47
CA ALA A 174 -1.46 -21.36 -5.40
C ALA A 174 -2.40 -20.29 -4.85
N SER A 175 -2.03 -19.62 -3.76
CA SER A 175 -2.90 -18.59 -3.17
C SER A 175 -3.22 -17.43 -4.12
N ARG A 176 -2.34 -17.15 -5.08
CA ARG A 176 -2.54 -16.10 -6.09
C ARG A 176 -3.36 -16.62 -7.27
N LEU A 177 -3.02 -17.80 -7.78
CA LEU A 177 -3.73 -18.38 -8.90
C LEU A 177 -5.18 -18.70 -8.54
N ASP A 178 -5.40 -19.44 -7.44
CA ASP A 178 -6.73 -19.84 -7.00
C ASP A 178 -7.63 -18.62 -6.75
N GLY A 179 -7.10 -17.62 -6.05
CA GLY A 179 -7.85 -16.38 -5.77
C GLY A 179 -8.21 -15.61 -7.04
N THR A 180 -7.26 -15.45 -7.95
CA THR A 180 -7.50 -14.71 -9.21
C THR A 180 -8.41 -15.47 -10.14
N THR A 181 -8.20 -16.77 -10.30
CA THR A 181 -9.05 -17.63 -11.16
C THR A 181 -10.50 -17.63 -10.67
N THR A 182 -10.70 -17.75 -9.35
CA THR A 182 -12.04 -17.71 -8.75
C THR A 182 -12.74 -16.38 -9.06
N LEU A 183 -12.08 -15.26 -8.86
CA LEU A 183 -12.64 -13.95 -9.14
C LEU A 183 -12.85 -13.71 -10.64
N ALA A 184 -11.84 -14.04 -11.47
CA ALA A 184 -11.93 -13.85 -12.91
C ALA A 184 -13.09 -14.65 -13.51
N GLY A 185 -13.29 -15.88 -13.06
CA GLY A 185 -14.43 -16.70 -13.46
C GLY A 185 -15.77 -16.09 -13.03
N ALA A 186 -15.88 -15.61 -11.79
CA ALA A 186 -17.11 -14.99 -11.32
C ALA A 186 -17.46 -13.69 -12.08
N LEU A 187 -16.44 -12.90 -12.47
CA LEU A 187 -16.62 -11.64 -13.17
C LEU A 187 -17.09 -11.76 -14.63
N THR A 188 -17.05 -12.96 -15.22
CA THR A 188 -17.57 -13.20 -16.58
C THR A 188 -19.08 -13.39 -16.62
N SER A 189 -19.75 -13.53 -15.49
CA SER A 189 -21.19 -13.67 -15.42
C SER A 189 -21.92 -12.33 -15.64
N GLU A 190 -23.15 -12.40 -16.16
CA GLU A 190 -23.98 -11.21 -16.38
C GLU A 190 -24.32 -10.52 -15.06
N GLY A 191 -24.35 -9.19 -15.06
CA GLY A 191 -24.63 -8.36 -13.88
C GLY A 191 -23.49 -8.23 -12.88
N MET A 192 -22.32 -8.80 -13.17
CA MET A 192 -21.15 -8.70 -12.29
C MET A 192 -20.32 -7.42 -12.55
N PRO A 193 -19.46 -6.99 -11.58
CA PRO A 193 -18.61 -5.83 -11.72
C PRO A 193 -17.74 -5.88 -12.98
N ARG A 194 -17.66 -4.75 -13.70
CA ARG A 194 -16.87 -4.64 -14.94
C ARG A 194 -15.50 -4.01 -14.71
N THR A 195 -15.03 -3.96 -13.46
CA THR A 195 -13.73 -3.41 -13.09
C THR A 195 -13.04 -4.30 -12.05
N LEU A 196 -11.82 -4.70 -12.37
CA LEU A 196 -10.92 -5.45 -11.47
C LEU A 196 -9.61 -4.67 -11.29
N ILE A 197 -9.31 -4.25 -10.05
CA ILE A 197 -8.00 -3.70 -9.68
C ILE A 197 -7.25 -4.78 -8.92
N GLN A 198 -6.28 -5.39 -9.57
CA GLN A 198 -5.55 -6.54 -9.06
C GLN A 198 -4.16 -6.14 -8.56
N ALA A 199 -3.77 -6.67 -7.41
CA ALA A 199 -2.39 -6.61 -6.96
C ALA A 199 -1.47 -7.38 -7.92
N SER A 200 -0.31 -6.81 -8.16
CA SER A 200 0.81 -7.41 -8.87
C SER A 200 2.11 -6.89 -8.26
N ALA A 201 3.27 -7.23 -8.82
CA ALA A 201 4.55 -6.85 -8.25
C ALA A 201 5.61 -6.56 -9.33
N ILE A 202 6.53 -5.64 -9.04
CA ILE A 202 7.71 -5.41 -9.88
C ILE A 202 8.66 -6.62 -9.93
N GLY A 203 8.42 -7.63 -9.08
CA GLY A 203 9.09 -8.93 -9.15
C GLY A 203 8.99 -9.60 -10.53
N LEU A 204 7.99 -9.24 -11.36
CA LEU A 204 7.89 -9.67 -12.75
C LEU A 204 9.17 -9.41 -13.55
N TYR A 205 9.84 -8.30 -13.28
CA TYR A 205 11.05 -7.90 -14.02
C TYR A 205 12.29 -8.72 -13.65
N GLY A 206 12.18 -9.68 -12.70
CA GLY A 206 13.31 -10.43 -12.14
C GLY A 206 14.15 -9.59 -11.16
N PRO A 207 14.96 -10.23 -10.31
CA PRO A 207 15.64 -9.52 -9.22
C PRO A 207 16.72 -8.53 -9.68
N ARG A 208 17.33 -8.72 -10.86
CA ARG A 208 18.46 -7.89 -11.30
C ARG A 208 18.35 -7.48 -12.76
N ARG A 209 18.20 -6.17 -12.97
CA ARG A 209 18.14 -5.53 -14.29
C ARG A 209 19.01 -4.26 -14.28
N PRO A 210 20.35 -4.42 -14.12
CA PRO A 210 21.27 -3.29 -14.01
C PRO A 210 21.27 -2.45 -15.27
N GLY A 211 21.28 -1.11 -15.12
CA GLY A 211 21.34 -0.16 -16.23
C GLY A 211 20.02 0.05 -16.99
N GLU A 212 18.97 -0.73 -16.71
CA GLU A 212 17.68 -0.59 -17.39
C GLU A 212 16.71 0.27 -16.60
N LEU A 213 15.97 1.14 -17.30
CA LEU A 213 14.76 1.77 -16.77
C LEU A 213 13.55 0.91 -17.15
N LEU A 214 12.97 0.24 -16.16
CA LEU A 214 11.89 -0.72 -16.36
C LEU A 214 10.55 0.00 -16.43
N THR A 215 9.96 0.02 -17.59
CA THR A 215 8.59 0.47 -17.84
C THR A 215 7.63 -0.71 -17.82
N GLU A 216 6.33 -0.45 -17.91
CA GLU A 216 5.30 -1.48 -17.97
C GLU A 216 5.41 -2.39 -19.21
N ASP A 217 6.08 -1.91 -20.26
CA ASP A 217 6.34 -2.65 -21.51
C ASP A 217 7.64 -3.46 -21.48
N ALA A 218 8.43 -3.36 -20.41
CA ALA A 218 9.65 -4.15 -20.26
C ALA A 218 9.31 -5.65 -20.16
N ALA A 219 10.10 -6.46 -20.86
CA ALA A 219 9.94 -7.91 -20.85
C ALA A 219 10.06 -8.49 -19.42
N PRO A 220 9.29 -9.54 -19.09
CA PRO A 220 9.47 -10.28 -17.85
C PRO A 220 10.93 -10.76 -17.68
N GLY A 221 11.43 -10.72 -16.46
CA GLY A 221 12.72 -11.29 -16.12
C GLY A 221 12.62 -12.79 -15.81
N ALA A 222 13.70 -13.31 -15.21
CA ALA A 222 13.77 -14.69 -14.76
C ALA A 222 13.78 -14.76 -13.23
N GLY A 223 13.42 -15.95 -12.70
CA GLY A 223 13.40 -16.23 -11.26
C GLY A 223 12.01 -16.65 -10.78
N PHE A 224 11.97 -17.20 -9.59
CA PHE A 224 10.72 -17.74 -9.04
C PHE A 224 9.63 -16.67 -8.93
N LEU A 225 9.95 -15.48 -8.42
CA LEU A 225 8.95 -14.42 -8.27
C LEU A 225 8.49 -13.85 -9.62
N ALA A 226 9.38 -13.81 -10.63
CA ALA A 226 8.99 -13.39 -11.97
C ALA A 226 7.96 -14.34 -12.59
N ASP A 227 8.20 -15.65 -12.43
CA ASP A 227 7.26 -16.70 -12.90
C ASP A 227 5.92 -16.66 -12.15
N VAL A 228 5.96 -16.42 -10.83
CA VAL A 228 4.75 -16.26 -10.01
C VAL A 228 3.93 -15.08 -10.51
N VAL A 229 4.55 -13.90 -10.70
CA VAL A 229 3.81 -12.71 -11.10
C VAL A 229 3.23 -12.82 -12.50
N ARG A 230 3.97 -13.43 -13.44
CA ARG A 230 3.48 -13.70 -14.79
C ARG A 230 2.22 -14.55 -14.75
N GLN A 231 2.28 -15.72 -14.09
CA GLN A 231 1.12 -16.62 -13.95
C GLN A 231 -0.04 -15.96 -13.21
N TRP A 232 0.26 -15.09 -12.23
CA TRP A 232 -0.74 -14.36 -11.48
C TRP A 232 -1.50 -13.35 -12.34
N GLU A 233 -0.81 -12.56 -13.19
CA GLU A 233 -1.45 -11.66 -14.15
C GLU A 233 -2.23 -12.46 -15.22
N ASP A 234 -1.66 -13.56 -15.71
CA ASP A 234 -2.29 -14.45 -16.71
C ASP A 234 -3.58 -15.10 -16.19
N ALA A 235 -3.68 -15.39 -14.89
CA ALA A 235 -4.88 -15.98 -14.27
C ALA A 235 -6.13 -15.09 -14.38
N ALA A 236 -5.98 -13.79 -14.64
CA ALA A 236 -7.09 -12.87 -14.88
C ALA A 236 -7.56 -12.85 -16.35
N ALA A 237 -6.92 -13.60 -17.25
CA ALA A 237 -7.22 -13.59 -18.68
C ALA A 237 -8.71 -13.83 -19.03
N PRO A 238 -9.46 -14.73 -18.36
CA PRO A 238 -10.89 -14.86 -18.63
C PRO A 238 -11.69 -13.56 -18.45
N ALA A 239 -11.46 -12.84 -17.36
CA ALA A 239 -12.12 -11.55 -17.11
C ALA A 239 -11.71 -10.49 -18.16
N VAL A 240 -10.42 -10.44 -18.53
CA VAL A 240 -9.92 -9.54 -19.57
C VAL A 240 -10.56 -9.84 -20.92
N ALA A 241 -10.66 -11.12 -21.31
CA ALA A 241 -11.26 -11.55 -22.56
C ALA A 241 -12.75 -11.23 -22.62
N ASP A 242 -13.45 -11.27 -21.49
CA ASP A 242 -14.85 -10.88 -21.34
C ASP A 242 -15.06 -9.34 -21.29
N GLY A 243 -13.99 -8.55 -21.46
CA GLY A 243 -14.05 -7.08 -21.47
C GLY A 243 -14.12 -6.43 -20.08
N VAL A 244 -13.83 -7.15 -19.00
CA VAL A 244 -13.66 -6.55 -17.67
C VAL A 244 -12.41 -5.67 -17.68
N ARG A 245 -12.57 -4.38 -17.34
CA ARG A 245 -11.44 -3.47 -17.20
C ARG A 245 -10.53 -3.93 -16.05
N THR A 246 -9.40 -4.51 -16.38
CA THR A 246 -8.45 -5.04 -15.41
C THR A 246 -7.20 -4.17 -15.35
N VAL A 247 -6.79 -3.80 -14.14
CA VAL A 247 -5.56 -3.06 -13.85
C VAL A 247 -4.67 -3.90 -12.93
N PHE A 248 -3.45 -4.17 -13.36
CA PHE A 248 -2.45 -4.90 -12.58
C PHE A 248 -1.49 -3.90 -11.93
N LEU A 249 -1.63 -3.63 -10.63
CA LEU A 249 -0.74 -2.71 -9.91
C LEU A 249 0.55 -3.43 -9.50
N ARG A 250 1.58 -3.35 -10.36
CA ARG A 250 2.92 -3.89 -10.12
C ARG A 250 3.62 -3.08 -9.04
N THR A 251 3.47 -3.53 -7.82
CA THR A 251 3.89 -2.81 -6.62
C THR A 251 5.38 -2.98 -6.36
N GLY A 252 6.06 -1.87 -6.05
CA GLY A 252 7.44 -1.84 -5.58
C GLY A 252 7.58 -2.14 -4.09
N ILE A 253 8.73 -1.80 -3.50
CA ILE A 253 8.98 -1.99 -2.07
C ILE A 253 8.09 -1.03 -1.28
N VAL A 254 7.13 -1.58 -0.52
CA VAL A 254 6.19 -0.78 0.28
C VAL A 254 6.83 -0.33 1.58
N LEU A 255 6.85 0.98 1.82
CA LEU A 255 7.41 1.58 3.04
C LEU A 255 6.33 1.77 4.10
N SER A 256 6.39 0.95 5.16
CA SER A 256 5.52 1.04 6.32
C SER A 256 6.23 0.56 7.58
N ALA A 257 6.07 1.27 8.69
CA ALA A 257 6.55 0.79 10.00
C ALA A 257 5.65 -0.31 10.60
N GLY A 258 4.45 -0.50 10.06
CA GLY A 258 3.48 -1.51 10.52
C GLY A 258 3.65 -2.88 9.85
N GLY A 259 4.67 -3.08 9.01
CA GLY A 259 4.92 -4.36 8.32
C GLY A 259 5.72 -4.19 7.03
N GLY A 260 5.83 -5.28 6.26
CA GLY A 260 6.56 -5.32 5.00
C GLY A 260 8.08 -5.23 5.16
N ALA A 261 8.77 -4.77 4.11
CA ALA A 261 10.24 -4.77 4.04
C ALA A 261 10.91 -3.74 4.97
N LEU A 262 10.22 -2.69 5.39
CA LEU A 262 10.79 -1.64 6.23
C LEU A 262 10.85 -2.05 7.72
N GLU A 263 9.85 -2.75 8.23
CA GLU A 263 9.73 -3.08 9.65
C GLU A 263 10.94 -3.84 10.22
N PRO A 264 11.47 -4.91 9.58
CA PRO A 264 12.69 -5.56 10.04
C PRO A 264 13.92 -4.64 10.04
N GLN A 265 14.03 -3.75 9.04
CA GLN A 265 15.13 -2.79 8.97
C GLN A 265 15.09 -1.79 10.13
N LEU A 266 13.90 -1.33 10.53
CA LEU A 266 13.75 -0.43 11.68
C LEU A 266 14.32 -1.05 12.97
N ARG A 267 14.15 -2.36 13.16
CA ARG A 267 14.73 -3.09 14.30
C ARG A 267 16.25 -3.10 14.25
N LEU A 268 16.85 -3.39 13.08
CA LEU A 268 18.29 -3.36 12.89
C LEU A 268 18.88 -1.97 13.18
N PHE A 269 18.26 -0.92 12.66
CA PHE A 269 18.69 0.46 12.93
C PHE A 269 18.55 0.83 14.41
N ALA A 270 17.50 0.36 15.09
CA ALA A 270 17.30 0.59 16.52
C ALA A 270 18.44 -0.02 17.36
N LEU A 271 18.97 -1.17 16.94
CA LEU A 271 20.09 -1.88 17.56
C LEU A 271 21.47 -1.33 17.13
N GLY A 272 21.52 -0.32 16.27
CA GLY A 272 22.79 0.20 15.75
C GLY A 272 23.44 -0.65 14.65
N ALA A 273 22.78 -1.74 14.22
CA ALA A 273 23.23 -2.64 13.16
C ALA A 273 22.63 -2.31 11.77
N GLY A 274 22.04 -1.11 11.63
CA GLY A 274 21.41 -0.68 10.40
C GLY A 274 22.43 -0.32 9.32
N GLY A 275 22.14 -0.72 8.07
CA GLY A 275 22.98 -0.44 6.93
C GLY A 275 22.34 -0.88 5.62
N ARG A 276 23.10 -0.81 4.52
CA ARG A 276 22.61 -1.30 3.23
C ARG A 276 22.52 -2.83 3.23
N LEU A 277 21.48 -3.35 2.56
CA LEU A 277 21.21 -4.78 2.48
C LEU A 277 21.75 -5.43 1.20
N THR A 278 22.08 -4.64 0.17
CA THR A 278 22.56 -5.09 -1.16
C THR A 278 23.73 -4.24 -1.62
N ALA A 279 24.18 -4.42 -2.86
CA ALA A 279 25.27 -3.60 -3.43
C ALA A 279 24.93 -2.11 -3.37
N ALA A 280 25.94 -1.27 -3.21
CA ALA A 280 25.77 0.15 -2.91
C ALA A 280 25.00 0.92 -3.98
N ASP A 281 25.20 0.55 -5.22
CA ASP A 281 24.65 1.13 -6.46
C ASP A 281 23.39 0.45 -6.97
N SER A 282 22.96 -0.67 -6.35
CA SER A 282 21.73 -1.35 -6.73
C SER A 282 20.51 -0.45 -6.53
N TRP A 283 19.67 -0.36 -7.55
CA TRP A 283 18.45 0.44 -7.54
C TRP A 283 17.32 -0.21 -6.73
N MET A 284 16.64 0.60 -5.98
CA MET A 284 15.46 0.24 -5.17
C MET A 284 14.29 1.11 -5.60
N SER A 285 13.26 0.47 -6.15
CA SER A 285 11.99 1.11 -6.49
C SER A 285 10.99 0.87 -5.38
N TRP A 286 10.52 1.94 -4.76
CA TRP A 286 9.73 1.94 -3.53
C TRP A 286 8.45 2.77 -3.68
N ILE A 287 7.51 2.58 -2.77
CA ILE A 287 6.32 3.42 -2.63
C ILE A 287 5.92 3.50 -1.15
N GLY A 288 5.45 4.67 -0.70
CA GLY A 288 4.83 4.80 0.63
C GLY A 288 3.49 4.05 0.69
N LEU A 289 3.17 3.45 1.84
CA LEU A 289 1.93 2.69 2.02
C LEU A 289 0.68 3.52 1.69
N ASP A 290 0.68 4.79 2.06
CA ASP A 290 -0.46 5.69 1.81
C ASP A 290 -0.59 6.06 0.34
N ASP A 291 0.51 6.31 -0.35
CA ASP A 291 0.48 6.55 -1.80
C ASP A 291 0.06 5.30 -2.56
N LEU A 292 0.46 4.10 -2.09
CA LEU A 292 -0.02 2.85 -2.68
C LEU A 292 -1.54 2.68 -2.50
N ALA A 293 -2.07 2.92 -1.30
CA ALA A 293 -3.52 2.88 -1.06
C ALA A 293 -4.27 3.88 -1.96
N ARG A 294 -3.73 5.09 -2.13
CA ARG A 294 -4.26 6.10 -3.05
C ARG A 294 -4.16 5.68 -4.52
N ALA A 295 -3.10 4.94 -4.90
CA ALA A 295 -2.95 4.41 -6.26
C ALA A 295 -4.03 3.35 -6.58
N TYR A 296 -4.39 2.48 -5.63
CA TYR A 296 -5.52 1.55 -5.79
C TYR A 296 -6.83 2.30 -5.99
N VAL A 297 -7.10 3.30 -5.16
CA VAL A 297 -8.32 4.12 -5.29
C VAL A 297 -8.30 4.93 -6.58
N HIS A 298 -7.17 5.54 -6.94
CA HIS A 298 -7.03 6.25 -8.21
C HIS A 298 -7.32 5.33 -9.41
N ALA A 299 -6.73 4.14 -9.43
CA ALA A 299 -6.95 3.15 -10.51
C ALA A 299 -8.43 2.76 -10.64
N LEU A 300 -9.17 2.74 -9.53
CA LEU A 300 -10.61 2.47 -9.52
C LEU A 300 -11.37 3.53 -10.32
N PHE A 301 -11.04 4.81 -10.12
CA PHE A 301 -11.73 5.98 -10.72
C PHE A 301 -11.05 6.55 -11.99
N ALA A 302 -9.98 5.93 -12.47
CA ALA A 302 -9.31 6.30 -13.72
C ALA A 302 -9.70 5.35 -14.86
N PRO A 303 -10.80 5.59 -15.61
CA PRO A 303 -11.32 4.62 -16.58
C PRO A 303 -10.37 4.34 -17.76
N GLY A 304 -9.49 5.30 -18.08
CA GLY A 304 -8.44 5.12 -19.09
C GLY A 304 -7.29 4.21 -18.67
N LEU A 305 -7.17 3.90 -17.37
CA LEU A 305 -6.11 3.06 -16.86
C LEU A 305 -6.51 1.58 -16.97
N LYS A 306 -5.73 0.79 -17.71
CA LYS A 306 -5.94 -0.65 -17.94
C LYS A 306 -4.61 -1.38 -18.14
N GLY A 307 -4.61 -2.70 -17.91
CA GLY A 307 -3.41 -3.53 -18.03
C GLY A 307 -2.39 -3.25 -16.92
N PRO A 308 -1.09 -3.53 -17.16
CA PRO A 308 -0.04 -3.35 -16.17
C PRO A 308 0.23 -1.87 -15.88
N VAL A 309 0.45 -1.56 -14.59
CA VAL A 309 0.75 -0.22 -14.07
C VAL A 309 1.76 -0.35 -12.95
N ASN A 310 2.92 0.28 -13.08
CA ASN A 310 3.94 0.28 -12.05
C ASN A 310 3.55 1.21 -10.89
N ALA A 311 3.27 0.64 -9.73
CA ALA A 311 2.96 1.35 -8.50
C ALA A 311 4.25 1.54 -7.67
N VAL A 312 5.07 2.49 -8.11
CA VAL A 312 6.33 2.90 -7.48
C VAL A 312 6.42 4.42 -7.40
N SER A 313 7.21 4.94 -6.45
CA SER A 313 7.54 6.37 -6.40
C SER A 313 8.31 6.81 -7.66
N PRO A 314 8.14 8.07 -8.13
CA PRO A 314 8.85 8.58 -9.30
C PRO A 314 10.36 8.72 -9.07
N ASN A 315 10.83 8.60 -7.83
CA ASN A 315 12.23 8.78 -7.44
C ASN A 315 12.81 7.47 -6.87
N PRO A 316 13.18 6.49 -7.72
CA PRO A 316 13.93 5.33 -7.26
C PRO A 316 15.29 5.78 -6.71
N VAL A 317 15.82 5.04 -5.74
CA VAL A 317 17.08 5.39 -5.07
C VAL A 317 18.05 4.22 -5.08
N THR A 318 19.34 4.48 -4.84
CA THR A 318 20.31 3.40 -4.62
C THR A 318 20.20 2.84 -3.20
N ALA A 319 20.67 1.61 -2.98
CA ALA A 319 20.69 0.99 -1.65
C ALA A 319 21.52 1.81 -0.65
N SER A 320 22.60 2.45 -1.10
CA SER A 320 23.39 3.39 -0.29
C SER A 320 22.56 4.62 0.13
N GLU A 321 21.84 5.20 -0.81
CA GLU A 321 21.01 6.36 -0.55
C GLU A 321 19.85 6.01 0.40
N PHE A 322 19.21 4.85 0.19
CA PHE A 322 18.16 4.36 1.08
C PHE A 322 18.66 4.22 2.51
N ALA A 323 19.78 3.49 2.72
CA ALA A 323 20.32 3.27 4.06
C ALA A 323 20.73 4.58 4.76
N ARG A 324 21.36 5.50 4.03
CA ARG A 324 21.76 6.82 4.53
C ARG A 324 20.55 7.66 4.91
N THR A 325 19.51 7.71 4.06
CA THR A 325 18.29 8.46 4.31
C THR A 325 17.52 7.89 5.49
N LEU A 326 17.40 6.56 5.59
CA LEU A 326 16.77 5.89 6.73
C LEU A 326 17.54 6.17 8.03
N GLY A 327 18.87 6.09 7.99
CA GLY A 327 19.73 6.44 9.13
C GLY A 327 19.52 7.89 9.59
N HIS A 328 19.48 8.83 8.65
CA HIS A 328 19.21 10.24 8.95
C HIS A 328 17.83 10.44 9.58
N VAL A 329 16.79 9.87 9.00
CA VAL A 329 15.42 9.93 9.52
C VAL A 329 15.34 9.33 10.92
N LEU A 330 16.01 8.20 11.16
CA LEU A 330 16.03 7.55 12.47
C LEU A 330 17.00 8.19 13.46
N ARG A 331 17.89 9.09 13.01
CA ARG A 331 19.01 9.63 13.78
C ARG A 331 19.90 8.49 14.32
N ARG A 332 20.22 7.56 13.46
CA ARG A 332 21.09 6.43 13.73
C ARG A 332 22.13 6.31 12.62
N PRO A 333 23.38 5.97 12.94
CA PRO A 333 24.40 5.76 11.92
C PRO A 333 24.02 4.60 11.01
N ALA A 334 24.36 4.71 9.73
CA ALA A 334 24.21 3.65 8.71
C ALA A 334 25.59 3.35 8.11
N LEU A 335 26.58 3.12 8.98
CA LEU A 335 28.00 3.09 8.59
C LEU A 335 28.41 1.75 8.03
N LEU A 336 27.85 0.65 8.51
CA LEU A 336 28.26 -0.70 8.15
C LEU A 336 27.24 -1.33 7.21
N PRO A 337 27.66 -2.01 6.14
CA PRO A 337 26.75 -2.84 5.37
C PRO A 337 26.25 -3.99 6.24
N THR A 338 24.97 -4.29 6.14
CA THR A 338 24.42 -5.52 6.77
C THR A 338 25.08 -6.72 6.09
N PRO A 339 25.68 -7.64 6.85
CA PRO A 339 26.34 -8.81 6.25
C PRO A 339 25.34 -9.61 5.39
N ALA A 340 25.75 -9.98 4.17
CA ALA A 340 24.89 -10.68 3.21
C ALA A 340 24.31 -12.00 3.73
N PHE A 341 24.98 -12.65 4.70
CA PHE A 341 24.49 -13.87 5.33
C PHE A 341 23.27 -13.62 6.25
N GLY A 342 23.07 -12.39 6.75
CA GLY A 342 21.95 -12.07 7.64
C GLY A 342 20.58 -12.35 7.00
N PRO A 343 20.24 -11.72 5.87
CA PRO A 343 19.02 -12.06 5.11
C PRO A 343 18.94 -13.53 4.70
N ALA A 344 20.06 -14.16 4.32
CA ALA A 344 20.10 -15.54 3.89
C ALA A 344 19.80 -16.56 5.04
N LEU A 345 20.12 -16.21 6.27
CA LEU A 345 19.74 -17.04 7.44
C LEU A 345 18.22 -17.09 7.63
N ILE A 346 17.54 -15.98 7.39
CA ILE A 346 16.08 -15.85 7.60
C ILE A 346 15.31 -16.34 6.38
N LEU A 347 15.69 -15.89 5.18
CA LEU A 347 14.96 -16.10 3.93
C LEU A 347 15.46 -17.30 3.11
N GLY A 348 16.59 -17.90 3.49
CA GLY A 348 17.32 -18.81 2.61
C GLY A 348 18.09 -18.07 1.52
N ARG A 349 18.95 -18.76 0.77
CA ARG A 349 19.76 -18.12 -0.31
C ARG A 349 18.88 -17.60 -1.44
N GLU A 350 17.91 -18.40 -1.89
CA GLU A 350 17.00 -18.02 -2.97
C GLU A 350 16.13 -16.83 -2.57
N GLY A 351 15.46 -16.89 -1.39
CA GLY A 351 14.64 -15.79 -0.90
C GLY A 351 15.43 -14.50 -0.69
N ALA A 352 16.67 -14.57 -0.21
CA ALA A 352 17.54 -13.40 -0.09
C ALA A 352 17.93 -12.82 -1.47
N SER A 353 18.15 -13.67 -2.49
CA SER A 353 18.40 -13.22 -3.85
C SER A 353 17.19 -12.54 -4.48
N GLU A 354 16.01 -13.13 -4.33
CA GLU A 354 14.77 -12.66 -4.96
C GLU A 354 14.15 -11.43 -4.27
N LEU A 355 14.33 -11.27 -2.95
CA LEU A 355 13.65 -10.24 -2.16
C LEU A 355 14.56 -9.11 -1.69
N VAL A 356 15.87 -9.38 -1.55
CA VAL A 356 16.80 -8.42 -0.91
C VAL A 356 17.89 -7.98 -1.88
N ALA A 357 18.55 -8.91 -2.58
CA ALA A 357 19.63 -8.61 -3.51
C ALA A 357 19.10 -8.12 -4.88
N THR A 358 18.10 -7.23 -4.83
CA THR A 358 17.44 -6.71 -6.04
C THR A 358 18.15 -5.47 -6.58
N ASP A 359 18.07 -5.29 -7.91
CA ASP A 359 18.56 -4.12 -8.63
C ASP A 359 17.55 -3.80 -9.74
N GLN A 360 16.56 -2.98 -9.41
CA GLN A 360 15.42 -2.67 -10.27
C GLN A 360 15.12 -1.17 -10.23
N ARG A 361 15.38 -0.49 -11.36
CA ARG A 361 15.01 0.91 -11.57
C ARG A 361 13.72 0.98 -12.37
N VAL A 362 12.57 1.12 -11.67
CA VAL A 362 11.23 1.05 -12.27
C VAL A 362 10.63 2.44 -12.41
N SER A 363 10.00 2.71 -13.54
CA SER A 363 9.29 3.96 -13.84
C SER A 363 7.79 3.83 -13.54
N PRO A 364 7.15 4.81 -12.88
CA PRO A 364 5.69 4.87 -12.70
C PRO A 364 5.01 5.57 -13.88
N GLY A 365 5.49 5.41 -15.10
CA GLY A 365 5.10 6.22 -16.26
C GLY A 365 3.60 6.25 -16.50
N ARG A 366 2.93 5.10 -16.56
CA ARG A 366 1.49 4.99 -16.77
C ARG A 366 0.67 5.57 -15.61
N LEU A 367 1.10 5.31 -14.37
CA LEU A 367 0.45 5.86 -13.18
C LEU A 367 0.51 7.41 -13.16
N THR A 368 1.68 7.97 -13.47
CA THR A 368 1.85 9.43 -13.57
C THR A 368 1.04 10.04 -14.72
N ALA A 369 1.09 9.41 -15.90
CA ALA A 369 0.35 9.87 -17.08
C ALA A 369 -1.18 9.83 -16.87
N SER A 370 -1.68 8.97 -15.97
CA SER A 370 -3.11 8.92 -15.61
C SER A 370 -3.56 10.06 -14.69
N GLY A 371 -2.67 10.99 -14.31
CA GLY A 371 -2.96 12.10 -13.41
C GLY A 371 -2.84 11.77 -11.92
N PHE A 372 -2.21 10.64 -11.57
CA PHE A 372 -1.94 10.33 -10.16
C PHE A 372 -0.94 11.32 -9.55
N VAL A 373 -1.24 11.81 -8.35
CA VAL A 373 -0.40 12.74 -7.60
C VAL A 373 0.14 12.06 -6.36
N PHE A 374 1.45 11.87 -6.30
CA PHE A 374 2.13 11.34 -5.12
C PHE A 374 2.14 12.38 -4.00
N ALA A 375 1.70 11.99 -2.81
CA ALA A 375 1.79 12.83 -1.60
C ALA A 375 3.18 12.77 -0.98
N GLN A 376 3.91 11.68 -1.23
CA GLN A 376 5.23 11.40 -0.65
C GLN A 376 6.23 11.00 -1.75
N PRO A 377 6.54 11.89 -2.71
CA PRO A 377 7.41 11.54 -3.83
C PRO A 377 8.88 11.41 -3.44
N SER A 378 9.33 12.02 -2.33
CA SER A 378 10.71 11.89 -1.85
C SER A 378 10.85 10.78 -0.81
N LEU A 379 11.96 10.03 -0.86
CA LEU A 379 12.23 8.96 0.10
C LEU A 379 12.27 9.47 1.54
N ALA A 380 12.85 10.65 1.77
CA ALA A 380 12.96 11.24 3.11
C ALA A 380 11.58 11.53 3.71
N ASP A 381 10.65 12.07 2.90
CA ASP A 381 9.28 12.37 3.34
C ASP A 381 8.49 11.09 3.59
N ALA A 382 8.59 10.09 2.70
CA ALA A 382 7.95 8.79 2.86
C ALA A 382 8.43 8.06 4.11
N LEU A 383 9.73 8.00 4.35
CA LEU A 383 10.29 7.38 5.55
C LEU A 383 9.90 8.17 6.83
N ALA A 384 9.98 9.50 6.81
CA ALA A 384 9.58 10.32 7.95
C ALA A 384 8.09 10.14 8.29
N HIS A 385 7.24 10.01 7.27
CA HIS A 385 5.83 9.71 7.43
C HIS A 385 5.62 8.29 7.98
N ALA A 386 6.26 7.29 7.39
CA ALA A 386 6.13 5.89 7.81
C ALA A 386 6.57 5.64 9.26
N VAL A 387 7.61 6.34 9.75
CA VAL A 387 8.11 6.19 11.13
C VAL A 387 7.60 7.28 12.08
N VAL A 388 6.65 8.10 11.64
CA VAL A 388 6.04 9.19 12.41
C VAL A 388 7.08 10.13 13.01
N ARG A 389 7.86 10.75 12.15
CA ARG A 389 8.83 11.77 12.54
C ARG A 389 8.51 13.12 11.90
N ARG A 390 8.72 14.19 12.65
CA ARG A 390 8.63 15.55 12.11
C ARG A 390 9.87 15.83 11.26
N LYS A 391 9.66 16.34 10.04
CA LYS A 391 10.74 16.92 9.22
C LYS A 391 11.33 18.10 9.99
N ARG A 392 12.64 18.19 10.13
CA ARG A 392 13.28 19.44 10.53
C ARG A 392 13.39 20.31 9.28
N ASN A 393 12.88 21.52 9.36
CA ASN A 393 13.21 22.59 8.41
C ASN A 393 14.69 22.89 8.47
#